data_95bb400ffe8aa6d5e5cd4bad3ef4dc4e
#
_entry.id   95bb400ffe8aa6d5e5cd4bad3ef4dc4e
#
_cell.length_a   1.000
_cell.length_b   1.000
_cell.length_c   1.000
_cell.angle_alpha   90.00
_cell.angle_beta   90.00
_cell.angle_gamma   90.00
#
_symmetry.space_group_name_H-M   'P 1'
#
loop_
_entity.id
_entity.type
_entity.pdbx_description
1 polymer ?
#
loop_
_entity_poly.entity_id
_entity_poly.type
_entity_poly.pdbx_seq_one_letter_code
_entity_poly.pdbx_strand_id
1 'polypeptide(L)'
;MNKLKNLTKIDMVKGIVKLYFFAALAGSFTHIITAATKVGLEGWEAWSTPFMIDGLAVIGMVLRSEDFASRTRKIGFRVQMIMGCMSLTANVYAAHNTGGMIYGVGIVALFLAAEWLGDKAQMISAKAE
;
A
#
# COMPACT_ATOMS: atom_id res chain seq x y z
N MET A 1 -3.89 29.71 -18.97
CA MET A 1 -3.35 29.90 -17.60
C MET A 1 -3.96 28.94 -16.57
N ASN A 2 -5.26 28.66 -16.57
CA ASN A 2 -5.89 27.75 -15.59
C ASN A 2 -5.49 26.25 -15.76
N LYS A 3 -5.24 25.78 -16.98
CA LYS A 3 -4.87 24.37 -17.27
C LYS A 3 -3.50 24.03 -16.68
N LEU A 4 -2.53 24.92 -16.81
CA LEU A 4 -1.17 24.74 -16.23
C LEU A 4 -1.18 24.71 -14.69
N LYS A 5 -1.99 25.57 -14.05
CA LYS A 5 -2.13 25.58 -12.58
C LYS A 5 -2.77 24.29 -12.04
N ASN A 6 -3.69 23.69 -12.80
CA ASN A 6 -4.32 22.43 -12.40
C ASN A 6 -3.37 21.24 -12.55
N LEU A 7 -2.54 21.19 -13.61
CA LEU A 7 -1.50 20.17 -13.78
C LEU A 7 -0.51 20.19 -12.61
N THR A 8 -0.03 21.34 -12.19
CA THR A 8 0.90 21.48 -11.05
C THR A 8 0.29 20.98 -9.75
N LYS A 9 -1.00 21.23 -9.52
CA LYS A 9 -1.71 20.73 -8.33
C LYS A 9 -1.87 19.22 -8.34
N ILE A 10 -2.16 18.62 -9.50
CA ILE A 10 -2.27 17.16 -9.67
C ILE A 10 -0.92 16.49 -9.41
N ASP A 11 0.17 17.04 -9.94
CA ASP A 11 1.51 16.50 -9.72
C ASP A 11 1.93 16.59 -8.25
N MET A 12 1.56 17.66 -7.57
CA MET A 12 1.77 17.79 -6.12
C MET A 12 1.00 16.74 -5.34
N VAL A 13 -0.28 16.51 -5.65
CA VAL A 13 -1.10 15.46 -5.01
C VAL A 13 -0.48 14.08 -5.26
N LYS A 14 -0.07 13.76 -6.49
CA LYS A 14 0.61 12.50 -6.82
C LYS A 14 1.91 12.33 -6.01
N GLY A 15 2.68 13.39 -5.83
CA GLY A 15 3.90 13.39 -5.02
C GLY A 15 3.63 13.09 -3.55
N ILE A 16 2.63 13.75 -2.97
CA ILE A 16 2.20 13.55 -1.58
C ILE A 16 1.69 12.10 -1.38
N VAL A 17 0.85 11.61 -2.30
CA VAL A 17 0.33 10.23 -2.25
C VAL A 17 1.47 9.21 -2.25
N LYS A 18 2.48 9.38 -3.11
CA LYS A 18 3.67 8.52 -3.13
C LYS A 18 4.42 8.55 -1.80
N LEU A 19 4.60 9.74 -1.21
CA LEU A 19 5.29 9.88 0.08
C LEU A 19 4.54 9.13 1.19
N TYR A 20 3.22 9.31 1.28
CA TYR A 20 2.39 8.58 2.26
C TYR A 20 2.42 7.06 2.04
N PHE A 21 2.41 6.62 0.78
CA PHE A 21 2.54 5.21 0.43
C PHE A 21 3.85 4.61 0.96
N PHE A 22 4.99 5.26 0.70
CA PHE A 22 6.29 4.79 1.21
C PHE A 22 6.39 4.84 2.73
N ALA A 23 5.83 5.86 3.37
CA ALA A 23 5.79 5.94 4.83
C ALA A 23 4.95 4.80 5.44
N ALA A 24 3.81 4.46 4.83
CA ALA A 24 2.97 3.34 5.26
C ALA A 24 3.70 1.99 5.09
N LEU A 25 4.38 1.77 3.96
CA LEU A 25 5.20 0.57 3.73
C LEU A 25 6.29 0.44 4.78
N ALA A 26 7.04 1.52 5.07
CA ALA A 26 8.11 1.51 6.06
C ALA A 26 7.58 1.21 7.48
N GLY A 27 6.41 1.75 7.84
CA GLY A 27 5.74 1.45 9.11
C GLY A 27 5.28 0.01 9.20
N SER A 28 4.69 -0.52 8.12
CA SER A 28 4.25 -1.92 8.03
C SER A 28 5.41 -2.90 8.15
N PHE A 29 6.56 -2.58 7.54
CA PHE A 29 7.72 -3.44 7.46
C PHE A 29 8.19 -3.94 8.84
N THR A 30 8.35 -3.05 9.80
CA THR A 30 8.78 -3.38 11.16
C THR A 30 7.76 -4.24 11.90
N HIS A 31 6.47 -3.97 11.71
CA HIS A 31 5.39 -4.76 12.29
C HIS A 31 5.33 -6.18 11.72
N ILE A 32 5.51 -6.34 10.41
CA ILE A 32 5.52 -7.66 9.77
C ILE A 32 6.71 -8.48 10.25
N ILE A 33 7.92 -7.91 10.38
CA ILE A 33 9.08 -8.59 10.98
C ILE A 33 8.75 -9.04 12.41
N THR A 34 8.17 -8.16 13.22
CA THR A 34 7.78 -8.48 14.59
C THR A 34 6.75 -9.61 14.63
N ALA A 35 5.76 -9.60 13.74
CA ALA A 35 4.79 -10.69 13.63
C ALA A 35 5.46 -11.99 13.21
N ALA A 36 6.36 -11.95 12.23
CA ALA A 36 7.11 -13.11 11.75
C ALA A 36 7.95 -13.75 12.88
N THR A 37 8.66 -12.94 13.66
CA THR A 37 9.43 -13.45 14.81
C THR A 37 8.55 -14.04 15.90
N LYS A 38 7.38 -13.47 16.16
CA LYS A 38 6.40 -14.02 17.12
C LYS A 38 5.87 -15.41 16.72
N VAL A 39 5.82 -15.74 15.42
CA VAL A 39 5.42 -17.06 14.95
C VAL A 39 6.61 -18.02 14.76
N GLY A 40 7.79 -17.61 15.20
CA GLY A 40 8.98 -18.48 15.22
C GLY A 40 9.88 -18.40 13.99
N LEU A 41 9.65 -17.43 13.08
CA LEU A 41 10.59 -17.17 11.99
C LEU A 41 11.78 -16.39 12.51
N GLU A 42 13.00 -16.75 12.08
CA GLU A 42 14.22 -16.12 12.54
C GLU A 42 15.11 -15.65 11.38
N GLY A 43 16.01 -14.73 11.67
CA GLY A 43 17.03 -14.28 10.72
C GLY A 43 16.45 -13.84 9.39
N TRP A 44 16.93 -14.45 8.30
CA TRP A 44 16.52 -14.11 6.94
C TRP A 44 15.03 -14.33 6.66
N GLU A 45 14.43 -15.36 7.25
CA GLU A 45 13.01 -15.68 7.04
C GLU A 45 12.12 -14.56 7.56
N ALA A 46 12.39 -14.07 8.77
CA ALA A 46 11.66 -12.93 9.32
C ALA A 46 11.84 -11.66 8.48
N TRP A 47 13.07 -11.38 8.03
CA TRP A 47 13.38 -10.20 7.24
C TRP A 47 12.81 -10.24 5.81
N SER A 48 12.67 -11.42 5.21
CA SER A 48 12.10 -11.55 3.86
C SER A 48 10.57 -11.43 3.83
N THR A 49 9.90 -11.71 4.96
CA THR A 49 8.43 -11.73 5.05
C THR A 49 7.76 -10.42 4.60
N PRO A 50 8.20 -9.22 4.99
CA PRO A 50 7.62 -7.96 4.49
C PRO A 50 7.76 -7.80 2.99
N PHE A 51 8.88 -8.18 2.41
CA PHE A 51 9.08 -8.12 0.96
C PHE A 51 8.11 -9.04 0.22
N MET A 52 7.78 -10.20 0.78
CA MET A 52 6.80 -11.10 0.21
C MET A 52 5.38 -10.53 0.32
N ILE A 53 4.98 -10.02 1.46
CA ILE A 53 3.61 -9.53 1.70
C ILE A 53 3.41 -8.17 1.02
N ASP A 54 4.17 -7.17 1.40
CA ASP A 54 4.01 -5.79 0.89
C ASP A 54 4.50 -5.67 -0.56
N GLY A 55 5.54 -6.41 -0.94
CA GLY A 55 6.02 -6.47 -2.31
C GLY A 55 4.99 -7.05 -3.29
N LEU A 56 4.31 -8.14 -2.91
CA LEU A 56 3.22 -8.69 -3.70
C LEU A 56 2.00 -7.76 -3.74
N ALA A 57 1.72 -7.02 -2.65
CA ALA A 57 0.68 -5.98 -2.67
C ALA A 57 0.99 -4.89 -3.69
N VAL A 58 2.24 -4.43 -3.77
CA VAL A 58 2.71 -3.46 -4.77
C VAL A 58 2.59 -4.03 -6.20
N ILE A 59 2.99 -5.27 -6.41
CA ILE A 59 2.81 -5.95 -7.72
C ILE A 59 1.32 -6.01 -8.08
N GLY A 60 0.45 -6.38 -7.14
CA GLY A 60 -0.99 -6.38 -7.33
C GLY A 60 -1.53 -5.00 -7.75
N MET A 61 -1.03 -3.93 -7.12
CA MET A 61 -1.37 -2.55 -7.47
C MET A 61 -0.92 -2.19 -8.90
N VAL A 62 0.30 -2.53 -9.29
CA VAL A 62 0.82 -2.28 -10.66
C VAL A 62 -0.03 -3.01 -11.70
N LEU A 63 -0.40 -4.28 -11.45
CA LEU A 63 -1.23 -5.07 -12.36
C LEU A 63 -2.67 -4.54 -12.54
N ARG A 64 -3.11 -3.61 -11.68
CA ARG A 64 -4.40 -2.92 -11.81
C ARG A 64 -4.38 -1.74 -12.77
N SER A 65 -3.22 -1.28 -13.22
CA SER A 65 -3.12 -0.14 -14.13
C SER A 65 -3.88 -0.39 -15.43
N GLU A 66 -4.30 0.69 -16.10
CA GLU A 66 -5.08 0.62 -17.34
C GLU A 66 -4.31 0.01 -18.51
N ASP A 67 -2.97 -0.05 -18.40
CA ASP A 67 -2.09 -0.67 -19.40
C ASP A 67 -2.28 -2.18 -19.54
N PHE A 68 -2.94 -2.83 -18.55
CA PHE A 68 -3.15 -4.26 -18.55
C PHE A 68 -4.58 -4.66 -18.93
N ALA A 69 -4.69 -5.86 -19.55
CA ALA A 69 -5.98 -6.45 -19.88
C ALA A 69 -6.89 -6.61 -18.65
N SER A 70 -8.20 -6.54 -18.84
CA SER A 70 -9.18 -6.58 -17.75
C SER A 70 -9.04 -7.82 -16.85
N ARG A 71 -8.65 -8.96 -17.42
CA ARG A 71 -8.38 -10.20 -16.67
C ARG A 71 -7.18 -10.04 -15.72
N THR A 72 -6.11 -9.42 -16.19
CA THR A 72 -4.90 -9.15 -15.40
C THR A 72 -5.21 -8.17 -14.27
N ARG A 73 -5.99 -7.13 -14.54
CA ARG A 73 -6.44 -6.16 -13.52
C ARG A 73 -7.26 -6.82 -12.40
N LYS A 74 -8.13 -7.80 -12.74
CA LYS A 74 -8.87 -8.58 -11.73
C LYS A 74 -7.95 -9.43 -10.87
N ILE A 75 -6.91 -10.03 -11.46
CA ILE A 75 -5.89 -10.78 -10.72
C ILE A 75 -5.13 -9.83 -9.79
N GLY A 76 -4.67 -8.70 -10.30
CA GLY A 76 -3.99 -7.67 -9.51
C GLY A 76 -4.80 -7.21 -8.30
N PHE A 77 -6.10 -6.96 -8.49
CA PHE A 77 -7.02 -6.61 -7.39
C PHE A 77 -7.08 -7.71 -6.32
N ARG A 78 -7.23 -8.98 -6.72
CA ARG A 78 -7.29 -10.11 -5.79
C ARG A 78 -5.98 -10.27 -5.00
N VAL A 79 -4.84 -10.20 -5.67
CA VAL A 79 -3.51 -10.27 -5.04
C VAL A 79 -3.37 -9.17 -4.02
N GLN A 80 -3.69 -7.94 -4.38
CA GLN A 80 -3.59 -6.80 -3.49
C GLN A 80 -4.51 -6.92 -2.27
N MET A 81 -5.76 -7.37 -2.45
CA MET A 81 -6.68 -7.59 -1.32
C MET A 81 -6.18 -8.66 -0.36
N ILE A 82 -5.68 -9.79 -0.88
CA ILE A 82 -5.15 -10.87 -0.05
C ILE A 82 -3.92 -10.37 0.74
N MET A 83 -2.97 -9.74 0.07
CA MET A 83 -1.75 -9.25 0.71
C MET A 83 -2.04 -8.10 1.68
N GLY A 84 -2.99 -7.22 1.36
CA GLY A 84 -3.45 -6.18 2.28
C GLY A 84 -4.08 -6.76 3.56
N CYS A 85 -4.90 -7.80 3.44
CA CYS A 85 -5.44 -8.51 4.61
C CYS A 85 -4.33 -9.18 5.43
N MET A 86 -3.34 -9.80 4.79
CA MET A 86 -2.19 -10.39 5.48
C MET A 86 -1.36 -9.33 6.20
N SER A 87 -1.07 -8.21 5.55
CA SER A 87 -0.36 -7.08 6.14
C SER A 87 -1.12 -6.52 7.34
N LEU A 88 -2.44 -6.33 7.23
CA LEU A 88 -3.28 -5.90 8.34
C LEU A 88 -3.21 -6.87 9.52
N THR A 89 -3.36 -8.17 9.26
CA THR A 89 -3.30 -9.21 10.28
C THR A 89 -1.94 -9.19 10.98
N ALA A 90 -0.85 -9.11 10.22
CA ALA A 90 0.50 -9.04 10.77
C ALA A 90 0.69 -7.78 11.65
N ASN A 91 0.22 -6.61 11.20
CA ASN A 91 0.31 -5.37 11.94
C ASN A 91 -0.46 -5.43 13.28
N VAL A 92 -1.66 -6.01 13.28
CA VAL A 92 -2.45 -6.21 14.51
C VAL A 92 -1.78 -7.25 15.43
N TYR A 93 -1.30 -8.35 14.88
CA TYR A 93 -0.64 -9.42 15.65
C TYR A 93 0.71 -8.98 16.23
N ALA A 94 1.45 -8.12 15.54
CA ALA A 94 2.70 -7.54 16.04
C ALA A 94 2.50 -6.68 17.28
N ALA A 95 1.33 -6.06 17.43
CA ALA A 95 1.05 -5.10 18.49
C ALA A 95 1.17 -5.74 19.90
N HIS A 96 1.75 -5.00 20.83
CA HIS A 96 1.87 -5.40 22.24
C HIS A 96 0.73 -4.90 23.11
N ASN A 97 -0.01 -3.89 22.63
CA ASN A 97 -1.11 -3.26 23.37
C ASN A 97 -2.12 -2.64 22.37
N THR A 98 -3.24 -2.16 22.92
CA THR A 98 -4.32 -1.56 22.12
C THR A 98 -3.85 -0.36 21.29
N GLY A 99 -2.93 0.47 21.80
CA GLY A 99 -2.36 1.59 21.04
C GLY A 99 -1.58 1.11 19.81
N GLY A 100 -0.77 0.07 19.96
CA GLY A 100 -0.06 -0.57 18.85
C GLY A 100 -1.01 -1.19 17.82
N MET A 101 -2.13 -1.78 18.26
CA MET A 101 -3.16 -2.30 17.35
C MET A 101 -3.80 -1.17 16.52
N ILE A 102 -4.17 -0.06 17.18
CA ILE A 102 -4.75 1.12 16.50
C ILE A 102 -3.73 1.69 15.50
N TYR A 103 -2.46 1.78 15.89
CA TYR A 103 -1.39 2.23 15.00
C TYR A 103 -1.24 1.31 13.77
N GLY A 104 -1.22 -0.01 13.96
CA GLY A 104 -1.12 -1.00 12.87
C GLY A 104 -2.30 -0.90 11.90
N VAL A 105 -3.52 -0.78 12.41
CA VAL A 105 -4.72 -0.55 11.59
C VAL A 105 -4.62 0.78 10.85
N GLY A 106 -4.13 1.84 11.52
CA GLY A 106 -3.94 3.15 10.94
C GLY A 106 -2.98 3.15 9.76
N ILE A 107 -1.84 2.43 9.85
CA ILE A 107 -0.89 2.27 8.75
C ILE A 107 -1.57 1.68 7.51
N VAL A 108 -2.33 0.58 7.68
CA VAL A 108 -3.01 -0.07 6.55
C VAL A 108 -4.13 0.81 5.99
N ALA A 109 -4.87 1.52 6.84
CA ALA A 109 -5.87 2.49 6.40
C ALA A 109 -5.26 3.62 5.58
N LEU A 110 -4.09 4.14 5.99
CA LEU A 110 -3.33 5.14 5.24
C LEU A 110 -2.87 4.61 3.88
N PHE A 111 -2.41 3.37 3.82
CA PHE A 111 -2.02 2.71 2.58
C PHE A 111 -3.20 2.65 1.60
N LEU A 112 -4.36 2.16 2.05
CA LEU A 112 -5.57 2.07 1.23
C LEU A 112 -6.10 3.45 0.80
N ALA A 113 -6.04 4.42 1.70
CA ALA A 113 -6.45 5.80 1.39
C ALA A 113 -5.52 6.44 0.36
N ALA A 114 -4.20 6.27 0.48
CA ALA A 114 -3.21 6.77 -0.47
C ALA A 114 -3.43 6.15 -1.86
N GLU A 115 -3.72 4.86 -1.94
CA GLU A 115 -4.03 4.17 -3.17
C GLU A 115 -5.31 4.72 -3.82
N TRP A 116 -6.39 4.84 -3.05
CA TRP A 116 -7.67 5.37 -3.54
C TRP A 116 -7.53 6.80 -4.07
N LEU A 117 -6.77 7.65 -3.37
CA LEU A 117 -6.47 9.02 -3.81
C LEU A 117 -5.64 9.04 -5.08
N GLY A 118 -4.68 8.11 -5.21
CA GLY A 118 -3.85 7.94 -6.39
C GLY A 118 -4.70 7.60 -7.63
N ASP A 119 -5.60 6.62 -7.51
CA ASP A 119 -6.53 6.23 -8.58
C ASP A 119 -7.44 7.41 -8.99
N LYS A 120 -7.96 8.17 -8.02
CA LYS A 120 -8.78 9.36 -8.30
C LYS A 120 -8.00 10.46 -9.01
N ALA A 121 -6.75 10.72 -8.61
CA ALA A 121 -5.90 11.72 -9.24
C ALA A 121 -5.58 11.35 -10.70
N GLN A 122 -5.38 10.07 -11.00
CA GLN A 122 -5.19 9.59 -12.37
C GLN A 122 -6.43 9.79 -13.23
N MET A 123 -7.62 9.43 -12.73
CA MET A 123 -8.89 9.64 -13.47
C MET A 123 -9.17 11.12 -13.78
N ILE A 124 -8.81 12.03 -12.88
CA ILE A 124 -8.96 13.47 -13.11
C ILE A 124 -7.98 13.95 -14.17
N SER A 125 -6.73 13.44 -14.15
CA SER A 125 -5.71 13.78 -15.14
C SER A 125 -6.14 13.34 -16.56
N ALA A 126 -6.61 12.11 -16.72
CA ALA A 126 -7.04 11.55 -18.01
C ALA A 126 -8.28 12.28 -18.62
N LYS A 127 -9.11 12.92 -17.80
CA LYS A 127 -10.24 13.71 -18.29
C LYS A 127 -9.87 15.15 -18.66
N ALA A 128 -8.68 15.61 -18.31
CA ALA A 128 -8.21 16.98 -18.56
C ALA A 128 -7.39 17.10 -19.87
N GLU A 129 -7.00 15.98 -20.45
CA GLU A 129 -6.38 15.84 -21.80
C GLU A 129 -7.44 15.75 -22.89
#